data_4ae8945732450e605072d0dea2983a83
#
_entry.id   4ae8945732450e605072d0dea2983a83
#
_cell.length_a   1.000
_cell.length_b   1.000
_cell.length_c   1.000
_cell.angle_alpha   90.00
_cell.angle_beta   90.00
_cell.angle_gamma   90.00
#
_symmetry.space_group_name_H-M   'P 1'
#
loop_
_entity.id
_entity.type
_entity.pdbx_description
1 polymer ?
#
loop_
_entity_poly.entity_id
_entity_poly.type
_entity_poly.pdbx_seq_one_letter_code
_entity_poly.pdbx_strand_id
1 'polypeptide(L)'
;MNNPLLTSATLPPFSEIKPSHIEPAIDHLLEECRAIVKIKTQITEPFSWENLVDPIEKTEDRLNKAWSPVSHINSVVNNNDIREAYNACLPKLSQYSTEMGQNKALYNAYSEISNSPSFSRLSQGQQKTIQNALRDFELSGINLNPEQQCRYREISQELSKLSSKFEENVLDATHAWKKHIQDETLLAGIPETTRTLAKTTAETDNLSGWMLTLDFPCYLAIMTYADNPALRQEIYTAFATRASDVNPDTIQWDNTKIMDDLLALRHEKARLLGFNNYAELSLATKMADTPQQVIDFLENLAHKSKEQAQTDFDELQQFAKQEYQSDNLNAWDINYFSEKMRQQQLELSQEEIRNYFPATRVIPGLFTVVNKLYGLTINEISNFDRWHSDVRFFEIYDQENVLR
;
A
#
# COMPACT_ATOMS: atom_id res chain seq x y z
N MET A 1 2.48 20.87 -25.75
CA MET A 1 2.56 21.30 -24.33
C MET A 1 3.70 20.56 -23.68
N ASN A 2 4.48 21.25 -22.86
CA ASN A 2 5.60 20.58 -22.15
C ASN A 2 4.97 19.87 -20.91
N ASN A 3 4.67 18.60 -21.03
CA ASN A 3 4.07 17.83 -19.94
C ASN A 3 5.21 17.17 -19.11
N PRO A 4 5.35 17.50 -17.82
CA PRO A 4 6.43 17.00 -16.99
C PRO A 4 6.45 15.46 -16.83
N LEU A 5 5.30 14.80 -16.94
CA LEU A 5 5.18 13.34 -16.90
C LEU A 5 5.71 12.64 -18.16
N LEU A 6 5.95 13.36 -19.24
CA LEU A 6 6.51 12.82 -20.49
C LEU A 6 8.02 13.06 -20.62
N THR A 7 8.63 13.71 -19.64
CA THR A 7 10.08 13.97 -19.65
C THR A 7 10.85 12.73 -19.19
N SER A 8 12.07 12.58 -19.73
CA SER A 8 12.99 11.49 -19.32
C SER A 8 13.83 11.87 -18.09
N ALA A 9 13.24 12.60 -17.14
CA ALA A 9 13.93 12.97 -15.91
C ALA A 9 14.25 11.72 -15.06
N THR A 10 15.43 11.72 -14.44
CA THR A 10 15.85 10.61 -13.55
C THR A 10 14.97 10.54 -12.29
N LEU A 11 14.55 11.70 -11.79
CA LEU A 11 13.65 11.83 -10.66
C LEU A 11 12.35 12.51 -11.11
N PRO A 12 11.20 12.13 -10.55
CA PRO A 12 9.93 12.77 -10.91
C PRO A 12 9.93 14.26 -10.55
N PRO A 13 9.50 15.15 -11.47
CA PRO A 13 9.38 16.58 -11.21
C PRO A 13 8.08 16.89 -10.44
N PHE A 14 8.01 16.48 -9.19
CA PHE A 14 6.80 16.52 -8.35
C PHE A 14 6.15 17.90 -8.27
N SER A 15 6.95 18.98 -8.14
CA SER A 15 6.44 20.35 -8.03
C SER A 15 5.79 20.86 -9.31
N GLU A 16 6.12 20.26 -10.47
CA GLU A 16 5.59 20.65 -11.78
C GLU A 16 4.34 19.85 -12.16
N ILE A 17 4.07 18.71 -11.48
CA ILE A 17 2.94 17.84 -11.79
C ILE A 17 1.63 18.50 -11.35
N LYS A 18 0.72 18.71 -12.31
CA LYS A 18 -0.61 19.25 -12.07
C LYS A 18 -1.67 18.24 -12.49
N PRO A 19 -2.89 18.29 -11.92
CA PRO A 19 -3.99 17.40 -12.33
C PRO A 19 -4.22 17.39 -13.84
N SER A 20 -4.14 18.54 -14.50
CA SER A 20 -4.32 18.68 -15.96
C SER A 20 -3.22 18.02 -16.81
N HIS A 21 -2.10 17.60 -16.22
CA HIS A 21 -1.03 16.89 -16.91
C HIS A 21 -1.27 15.37 -16.94
N ILE A 22 -2.04 14.83 -16.00
CA ILE A 22 -2.13 13.40 -15.70
C ILE A 22 -2.79 12.65 -16.85
N GLU A 23 -4.05 12.91 -17.12
CA GLU A 23 -4.81 12.17 -18.15
C GLU A 23 -4.18 12.29 -19.56
N PRO A 24 -3.78 13.48 -20.05
CA PRO A 24 -3.13 13.59 -21.36
C PRO A 24 -1.80 12.84 -21.49
N ALA A 25 -1.00 12.76 -20.39
CA ALA A 25 0.25 12.00 -20.40
C ALA A 25 0.00 10.49 -20.46
N ILE A 26 -0.94 10.00 -19.68
CA ILE A 26 -1.30 8.58 -19.66
C ILE A 26 -1.90 8.16 -21.00
N ASP A 27 -2.80 8.95 -21.59
CA ASP A 27 -3.36 8.67 -22.92
C ASP A 27 -2.26 8.55 -23.98
N HIS A 28 -1.34 9.51 -24.01
CA HIS A 28 -0.21 9.49 -24.95
C HIS A 28 0.67 8.25 -24.78
N LEU A 29 1.08 7.91 -23.55
CA LEU A 29 1.94 6.76 -23.27
C LEU A 29 1.23 5.42 -23.54
N LEU A 30 -0.07 5.32 -23.29
CA LEU A 30 -0.85 4.15 -23.65
C LEU A 30 -0.93 3.94 -25.15
N GLU A 31 -1.02 5.03 -25.94
CA GLU A 31 -0.96 4.95 -27.42
C GLU A 31 0.42 4.49 -27.90
N GLU A 32 1.51 5.02 -27.31
CA GLU A 32 2.87 4.56 -27.64
C GLU A 32 3.06 3.07 -27.31
N CYS A 33 2.58 2.62 -26.14
CA CYS A 33 2.67 1.21 -25.74
C CYS A 33 1.88 0.29 -26.71
N ARG A 34 0.69 0.69 -27.14
CA ARG A 34 -0.06 -0.04 -28.16
C ARG A 34 0.66 -0.09 -29.52
N ALA A 35 1.23 1.05 -29.92
CA ALA A 35 1.95 1.16 -31.18
C ALA A 35 3.19 0.27 -31.23
N ILE A 36 4.02 0.27 -30.16
CA ILE A 36 5.22 -0.57 -30.10
C ILE A 36 4.87 -2.06 -30.17
N VAL A 37 3.86 -2.51 -29.41
CA VAL A 37 3.40 -3.90 -29.44
C VAL A 37 2.95 -4.29 -30.84
N LYS A 38 2.13 -3.45 -31.50
CA LYS A 38 1.68 -3.69 -32.86
C LYS A 38 2.85 -3.81 -33.85
N ILE A 39 3.83 -2.91 -33.78
CA ILE A 39 5.00 -2.93 -34.64
C ILE A 39 5.85 -4.17 -34.40
N LYS A 40 6.13 -4.48 -33.13
CA LYS A 40 7.05 -5.55 -32.75
C LYS A 40 6.47 -6.96 -32.93
N THR A 41 5.16 -7.11 -32.92
CA THR A 41 4.50 -8.40 -33.21
C THR A 41 4.32 -8.66 -34.70
N GLN A 42 4.64 -7.70 -35.58
CA GLN A 42 4.52 -7.84 -37.06
C GLN A 42 5.86 -7.97 -37.78
N ILE A 43 6.98 -8.12 -37.07
CA ILE A 43 8.29 -8.31 -37.68
C ILE A 43 8.37 -9.68 -38.39
N THR A 44 9.19 -9.77 -39.42
CA THR A 44 9.38 -10.99 -40.20
C THR A 44 10.58 -11.83 -39.74
N GLU A 45 11.44 -11.24 -38.93
CA GLU A 45 12.59 -11.92 -38.31
C GLU A 45 12.15 -12.77 -37.14
N PRO A 46 12.86 -13.84 -36.79
CA PRO A 46 12.58 -14.61 -35.57
C PRO A 46 12.58 -13.70 -34.31
N PHE A 47 11.62 -13.93 -33.44
CA PHE A 47 11.52 -13.14 -32.20
C PHE A 47 12.70 -13.41 -31.27
N SER A 48 13.20 -12.36 -30.65
CA SER A 48 14.28 -12.40 -29.66
C SER A 48 14.00 -11.43 -28.52
N TRP A 49 14.81 -11.51 -27.46
CA TRP A 49 14.78 -10.53 -26.37
C TRP A 49 14.96 -9.10 -26.91
N GLU A 50 15.94 -8.90 -27.78
CA GLU A 50 16.37 -7.59 -28.28
C GLU A 50 15.36 -6.95 -29.23
N ASN A 51 14.68 -7.76 -30.06
CA ASN A 51 13.79 -7.20 -31.08
C ASN A 51 12.32 -7.13 -30.64
N LEU A 52 11.92 -7.88 -29.59
CA LEU A 52 10.55 -7.92 -29.07
C LEU A 52 10.48 -7.40 -27.62
N VAL A 53 11.12 -8.12 -26.67
CA VAL A 53 10.89 -7.90 -25.23
C VAL A 53 11.46 -6.56 -24.78
N ASP A 54 12.74 -6.31 -25.02
CA ASP A 54 13.42 -5.09 -24.55
C ASP A 54 12.77 -3.78 -25.05
N PRO A 55 12.35 -3.63 -26.32
CA PRO A 55 11.65 -2.42 -26.76
C PRO A 55 10.27 -2.22 -26.12
N ILE A 56 9.52 -3.31 -25.87
CA ILE A 56 8.21 -3.25 -25.20
C ILE A 56 8.41 -2.84 -23.74
N GLU A 57 9.27 -3.53 -23.01
CA GLU A 57 9.60 -3.23 -21.60
C GLU A 57 10.06 -1.78 -21.41
N LYS A 58 10.91 -1.26 -22.31
CA LYS A 58 11.36 0.14 -22.27
C LYS A 58 10.22 1.14 -22.43
N THR A 59 9.23 0.81 -23.25
CA THR A 59 8.08 1.70 -23.48
C THR A 59 7.12 1.63 -22.30
N GLU A 60 6.88 0.44 -21.75
CA GLU A 60 6.07 0.25 -20.56
C GLU A 60 6.73 0.84 -19.31
N ASP A 61 8.05 0.82 -19.19
CA ASP A 61 8.79 1.52 -18.12
C ASP A 61 8.54 3.03 -18.14
N ARG A 62 8.41 3.64 -19.33
CA ARG A 62 8.04 5.06 -19.44
C ARG A 62 6.62 5.32 -18.92
N LEU A 63 5.66 4.45 -19.23
CA LEU A 63 4.30 4.53 -18.69
C LEU A 63 4.32 4.40 -17.16
N ASN A 64 5.07 3.44 -16.63
CA ASN A 64 5.21 3.21 -15.20
C ASN A 64 5.88 4.40 -14.50
N LYS A 65 6.92 5.00 -15.09
CA LYS A 65 7.58 6.21 -14.58
C LYS A 65 6.69 7.44 -14.56
N ALA A 66 5.71 7.52 -15.46
CA ALA A 66 4.72 8.58 -15.44
C ALA A 66 3.60 8.31 -14.42
N TRP A 67 3.15 7.05 -14.30
CA TRP A 67 2.03 6.69 -13.43
C TRP A 67 2.42 6.60 -11.95
N SER A 68 3.61 6.08 -11.64
CA SER A 68 4.06 5.91 -10.25
C SER A 68 4.07 7.22 -9.43
N PRO A 69 4.60 8.36 -9.93
CA PRO A 69 4.49 9.65 -9.24
C PRO A 69 3.05 10.12 -9.03
N VAL A 70 2.16 9.88 -10.00
CA VAL A 70 0.73 10.23 -9.90
C VAL A 70 0.07 9.42 -8.79
N SER A 71 0.30 8.11 -8.76
CA SER A 71 -0.22 7.24 -7.70
C SER A 71 0.31 7.65 -6.33
N HIS A 72 1.59 8.01 -6.24
CA HIS A 72 2.21 8.49 -5.02
C HIS A 72 1.58 9.80 -4.52
N ILE A 73 1.44 10.82 -5.39
CA ILE A 73 0.82 12.09 -5.03
C ILE A 73 -0.64 11.87 -4.61
N ASN A 74 -1.38 10.99 -5.29
CA ASN A 74 -2.74 10.65 -4.89
C ASN A 74 -2.80 10.05 -3.47
N SER A 75 -1.80 9.27 -3.05
CA SER A 75 -1.78 8.67 -1.72
C SER A 75 -1.32 9.62 -0.60
N VAL A 76 -0.47 10.62 -0.88
CA VAL A 76 0.15 11.47 0.15
C VAL A 76 -0.33 12.92 0.17
N VAL A 77 -0.78 13.48 -0.96
CA VAL A 77 -1.33 14.84 -1.07
C VAL A 77 -2.84 14.82 -1.09
N ASN A 78 -3.44 13.92 -1.84
CA ASN A 78 -4.86 13.57 -1.91
C ASN A 78 -5.83 14.75 -1.83
N ASN A 79 -5.79 15.62 -2.85
CA ASN A 79 -6.85 16.61 -3.06
C ASN A 79 -7.85 16.14 -4.13
N ASN A 80 -9.02 16.79 -4.17
CA ASN A 80 -10.10 16.39 -5.08
C ASN A 80 -9.67 16.37 -6.55
N ASP A 81 -8.91 17.36 -7.01
CA ASP A 81 -8.51 17.48 -8.41
C ASP A 81 -7.55 16.37 -8.83
N ILE A 82 -6.61 16.00 -7.94
CA ILE A 82 -5.68 14.86 -8.16
C ILE A 82 -6.45 13.55 -8.16
N ARG A 83 -7.37 13.37 -7.20
CA ARG A 83 -8.19 12.16 -7.08
C ARG A 83 -9.06 11.96 -8.34
N GLU A 84 -9.66 13.02 -8.84
CA GLU A 84 -10.47 12.98 -10.07
C GLU A 84 -9.62 12.58 -11.29
N ALA A 85 -8.47 13.21 -11.49
CA ALA A 85 -7.55 12.90 -12.59
C ALA A 85 -6.97 11.46 -12.47
N TYR A 86 -6.65 11.02 -11.26
CA TYR A 86 -6.22 9.65 -10.98
C TYR A 86 -7.31 8.64 -11.35
N ASN A 87 -8.53 8.84 -10.86
CA ASN A 87 -9.66 7.96 -11.12
C ASN A 87 -10.05 7.90 -12.59
N ALA A 88 -9.90 9.00 -13.35
CA ALA A 88 -10.11 9.01 -14.80
C ALA A 88 -9.12 8.10 -15.57
N CYS A 89 -7.91 7.90 -15.03
CA CYS A 89 -6.90 7.05 -15.65
C CYS A 89 -7.06 5.55 -15.32
N LEU A 90 -7.63 5.19 -14.16
CA LEU A 90 -7.73 3.79 -13.73
C LEU A 90 -8.39 2.86 -14.75
N PRO A 91 -9.57 3.19 -15.34
CA PRO A 91 -10.20 2.33 -16.34
C PRO A 91 -9.37 2.18 -17.60
N LYS A 92 -8.62 3.22 -18.01
CA LYS A 92 -7.75 3.20 -19.19
C LYS A 92 -6.56 2.28 -19.00
N LEU A 93 -5.92 2.33 -17.83
CA LEU A 93 -4.82 1.45 -17.44
C LEU A 93 -5.28 -0.01 -17.30
N SER A 94 -6.43 -0.23 -16.66
CA SER A 94 -7.02 -1.56 -16.53
C SER A 94 -7.40 -2.15 -17.89
N GLN A 95 -7.95 -1.35 -18.79
CA GLN A 95 -8.25 -1.74 -20.16
C GLN A 95 -6.97 -2.13 -20.91
N TYR A 96 -5.93 -1.28 -20.87
CA TYR A 96 -4.65 -1.56 -21.51
C TYR A 96 -4.02 -2.88 -20.99
N SER A 97 -3.98 -3.07 -19.69
CA SER A 97 -3.47 -4.29 -19.08
C SER A 97 -4.20 -5.54 -19.60
N THR A 98 -5.53 -5.47 -19.70
CA THR A 98 -6.33 -6.59 -20.20
C THR A 98 -6.16 -6.79 -21.72
N GLU A 99 -6.05 -5.72 -22.51
CA GLU A 99 -5.76 -5.78 -23.95
C GLU A 99 -4.42 -6.48 -24.21
N MET A 100 -3.38 -6.13 -23.45
CA MET A 100 -2.06 -6.74 -23.58
C MET A 100 -2.07 -8.20 -23.10
N GLY A 101 -2.67 -8.48 -21.96
CA GLY A 101 -2.78 -9.83 -21.40
C GLY A 101 -3.63 -10.79 -22.27
N GLN A 102 -4.50 -10.27 -23.15
CA GLN A 102 -5.32 -11.06 -24.09
C GLN A 102 -4.82 -10.96 -25.54
N ASN A 103 -3.63 -10.40 -25.77
CA ASN A 103 -3.06 -10.24 -27.11
C ASN A 103 -2.40 -11.53 -27.61
N LYS A 104 -3.10 -12.25 -28.49
CA LYS A 104 -2.60 -13.53 -29.05
C LYS A 104 -1.31 -13.39 -29.86
N ALA A 105 -1.11 -12.28 -30.57
CA ALA A 105 0.11 -12.09 -31.34
C ALA A 105 1.31 -11.93 -30.40
N LEU A 106 1.13 -11.18 -29.30
CA LEU A 106 2.16 -11.00 -28.29
C LEU A 106 2.45 -12.33 -27.54
N TYR A 107 1.42 -13.05 -27.10
CA TYR A 107 1.56 -14.37 -26.48
C TYR A 107 2.34 -15.36 -27.37
N ASN A 108 1.98 -15.43 -28.66
CA ASN A 108 2.67 -16.31 -29.60
C ASN A 108 4.14 -15.93 -29.76
N ALA A 109 4.45 -14.63 -29.83
CA ALA A 109 5.82 -14.14 -29.94
C ALA A 109 6.68 -14.51 -28.71
N TYR A 110 6.13 -14.33 -27.48
CA TYR A 110 6.81 -14.79 -26.27
C TYR A 110 6.97 -16.31 -26.23
N SER A 111 5.96 -17.06 -26.67
CA SER A 111 6.02 -18.53 -26.77
C SER A 111 7.09 -19.00 -27.76
N GLU A 112 7.24 -18.30 -28.89
CA GLU A 112 8.30 -18.61 -29.87
C GLU A 112 9.69 -18.42 -29.25
N ILE A 113 9.93 -17.32 -28.55
CA ILE A 113 11.20 -17.09 -27.83
C ILE A 113 11.45 -18.21 -26.83
N SER A 114 10.46 -18.56 -26.01
CA SER A 114 10.57 -19.58 -24.97
C SER A 114 10.90 -20.96 -25.53
N ASN A 115 10.39 -21.28 -26.74
CA ASN A 115 10.63 -22.56 -27.41
C ASN A 115 11.86 -22.54 -28.32
N SER A 116 12.54 -21.40 -28.47
CA SER A 116 13.70 -21.27 -29.35
C SER A 116 14.97 -21.89 -28.75
N PRO A 117 15.92 -22.36 -29.57
CA PRO A 117 17.23 -22.82 -29.07
C PRO A 117 18.05 -21.71 -28.39
N SER A 118 17.72 -20.44 -28.65
CA SER A 118 18.39 -19.26 -28.04
C SER A 118 17.92 -19.00 -26.63
N PHE A 119 16.77 -19.52 -26.19
CA PHE A 119 16.22 -19.27 -24.84
C PHE A 119 17.19 -19.67 -23.72
N SER A 120 17.87 -20.81 -23.86
CA SER A 120 18.86 -21.28 -22.87
C SER A 120 20.12 -20.39 -22.77
N ARG A 121 20.34 -19.47 -23.73
CA ARG A 121 21.47 -18.54 -23.75
C ARG A 121 21.12 -17.21 -23.07
N LEU A 122 19.84 -16.95 -22.81
CA LEU A 122 19.38 -15.78 -22.07
C LEU A 122 19.84 -15.88 -20.61
N SER A 123 20.03 -14.74 -19.95
CA SER A 123 20.28 -14.71 -18.51
C SER A 123 19.09 -15.30 -17.73
N GLN A 124 19.33 -15.76 -16.50
CA GLN A 124 18.26 -16.29 -15.64
C GLN A 124 17.11 -15.29 -15.45
N GLY A 125 17.44 -13.99 -15.31
CA GLY A 125 16.43 -12.94 -15.20
C GLY A 125 15.57 -12.83 -16.45
N GLN A 126 16.17 -12.82 -17.64
CA GLN A 126 15.45 -12.77 -18.91
C GLN A 126 14.57 -14.00 -19.12
N GLN A 127 15.09 -15.21 -18.83
CA GLN A 127 14.30 -16.43 -18.90
C GLN A 127 13.10 -16.36 -17.95
N LYS A 128 13.31 -15.89 -16.72
CA LYS A 128 12.23 -15.76 -15.73
C LYS A 128 11.18 -14.72 -16.12
N THR A 129 11.60 -13.60 -16.72
CA THR A 129 10.68 -12.59 -17.25
C THR A 129 9.77 -13.19 -18.33
N ILE A 130 10.32 -13.92 -19.28
CA ILE A 130 9.52 -14.59 -20.34
C ILE A 130 8.56 -15.63 -19.75
N GLN A 131 9.03 -16.46 -18.81
CA GLN A 131 8.18 -17.45 -18.15
C GLN A 131 7.04 -16.79 -17.35
N ASN A 132 7.33 -15.71 -16.64
CA ASN A 132 6.31 -14.96 -15.92
C ASN A 132 5.30 -14.33 -16.89
N ALA A 133 5.75 -13.73 -17.99
CA ALA A 133 4.87 -13.16 -19.00
C ALA A 133 3.91 -14.22 -19.58
N LEU A 134 4.40 -15.42 -19.93
CA LEU A 134 3.56 -16.50 -20.41
C LEU A 134 2.51 -16.95 -19.41
N ARG A 135 2.89 -17.12 -18.13
CA ARG A 135 1.94 -17.37 -17.03
C ARG A 135 0.91 -16.25 -16.91
N ASP A 136 1.35 -14.99 -16.97
CA ASP A 136 0.50 -13.83 -16.78
C ASP A 136 -0.49 -13.63 -17.94
N PHE A 137 -0.14 -14.04 -19.17
CA PHE A 137 -1.09 -14.16 -20.29
C PHE A 137 -2.21 -15.18 -19.98
N GLU A 138 -1.85 -16.35 -19.43
CA GLU A 138 -2.83 -17.36 -19.04
C GLU A 138 -3.76 -16.83 -17.94
N LEU A 139 -3.20 -16.18 -16.92
CA LEU A 139 -3.96 -15.55 -15.84
C LEU A 139 -4.77 -14.32 -16.27
N SER A 140 -4.45 -13.74 -17.43
CA SER A 140 -5.24 -12.68 -18.08
C SER A 140 -6.33 -13.20 -19.00
N GLY A 141 -6.46 -14.53 -19.10
CA GLY A 141 -7.53 -15.16 -19.86
C GLY A 141 -7.28 -15.22 -21.37
N ILE A 142 -6.02 -15.33 -21.82
CA ILE A 142 -5.66 -15.47 -23.24
C ILE A 142 -6.34 -16.69 -23.92
N ASN A 143 -6.60 -17.73 -23.14
CA ASN A 143 -7.21 -18.97 -23.60
C ASN A 143 -8.75 -18.99 -23.50
N LEU A 144 -9.37 -17.93 -22.96
CA LEU A 144 -10.81 -17.79 -22.88
C LEU A 144 -11.43 -17.54 -24.26
N ASN A 145 -12.69 -17.93 -24.45
CA ASN A 145 -13.43 -17.54 -25.64
C ASN A 145 -13.75 -16.01 -25.63
N PRO A 146 -14.15 -15.44 -26.78
CA PRO A 146 -14.36 -13.98 -26.88
C PRO A 146 -15.37 -13.40 -25.88
N GLU A 147 -16.43 -14.12 -25.56
CA GLU A 147 -17.45 -13.69 -24.59
C GLU A 147 -16.88 -13.66 -23.17
N GLN A 148 -16.17 -14.72 -22.79
CA GLN A 148 -15.48 -14.81 -21.49
C GLN A 148 -14.35 -13.76 -21.35
N GLN A 149 -13.63 -13.47 -22.45
CA GLN A 149 -12.62 -12.41 -22.47
C GLN A 149 -13.25 -11.01 -22.24
N CYS A 150 -14.43 -10.78 -22.85
CA CYS A 150 -15.17 -9.55 -22.59
C CYS A 150 -15.57 -9.44 -21.12
N ARG A 151 -16.14 -10.52 -20.56
CA ARG A 151 -16.54 -10.56 -19.15
C ARG A 151 -15.34 -10.38 -18.19
N TYR A 152 -14.20 -11.00 -18.47
CA TYR A 152 -12.97 -10.81 -17.70
C TYR A 152 -12.53 -9.34 -17.67
N ARG A 153 -12.62 -8.61 -18.79
CA ARG A 153 -12.30 -7.16 -18.84
C ARG A 153 -13.23 -6.35 -17.98
N GLU A 154 -14.54 -6.59 -18.07
CA GLU A 154 -15.54 -5.93 -17.24
C GLU A 154 -15.25 -6.13 -15.75
N ILE A 155 -15.02 -7.37 -15.34
CA ILE A 155 -14.67 -7.72 -13.96
C ILE A 155 -13.39 -6.99 -13.52
N SER A 156 -12.37 -6.97 -14.35
CA SER A 156 -11.09 -6.33 -14.01
C SER A 156 -11.22 -4.81 -13.84
N GLN A 157 -12.01 -4.14 -14.68
CA GLN A 157 -12.32 -2.72 -14.56
C GLN A 157 -13.13 -2.42 -13.30
N GLU A 158 -14.17 -3.22 -13.02
CA GLU A 158 -15.00 -3.01 -11.84
C GLU A 158 -14.24 -3.29 -10.55
N LEU A 159 -13.40 -4.33 -10.48
CA LEU A 159 -12.50 -4.58 -9.36
C LEU A 159 -11.55 -3.40 -9.09
N SER A 160 -10.97 -2.81 -10.13
CA SER A 160 -10.09 -1.65 -10.00
C SER A 160 -10.84 -0.45 -9.41
N LYS A 161 -12.02 -0.14 -9.95
CA LYS A 161 -12.89 0.96 -9.48
C LYS A 161 -13.34 0.75 -8.03
N LEU A 162 -13.83 -0.44 -7.70
CA LEU A 162 -14.30 -0.75 -6.35
C LEU A 162 -13.17 -0.73 -5.32
N SER A 163 -11.97 -1.21 -5.69
CA SER A 163 -10.80 -1.16 -4.80
C SER A 163 -10.39 0.28 -4.49
N SER A 164 -10.32 1.15 -5.52
CA SER A 164 -10.04 2.58 -5.32
C SER A 164 -11.10 3.23 -4.42
N LYS A 165 -12.38 2.95 -4.68
CA LYS A 165 -13.48 3.52 -3.88
C LYS A 165 -13.46 3.03 -2.43
N PHE A 166 -13.09 1.77 -2.20
CA PHE A 166 -12.90 1.22 -0.85
C PHE A 166 -11.83 1.99 -0.07
N GLU A 167 -10.67 2.22 -0.70
CA GLU A 167 -9.56 2.95 -0.08
C GLU A 167 -9.91 4.40 0.20
N GLU A 168 -10.56 5.08 -0.76
CA GLU A 168 -11.06 6.45 -0.58
C GLU A 168 -12.05 6.56 0.57
N ASN A 169 -13.00 5.64 0.67
CA ASN A 169 -13.98 5.64 1.75
C ASN A 169 -13.33 5.47 3.13
N VAL A 170 -12.33 4.58 3.25
CA VAL A 170 -11.59 4.41 4.52
C VAL A 170 -10.81 5.68 4.87
N LEU A 171 -10.17 6.31 3.90
CA LEU A 171 -9.42 7.55 4.10
C LEU A 171 -10.33 8.69 4.52
N ASP A 172 -11.42 8.90 3.78
CA ASP A 172 -12.38 9.98 4.04
C ASP A 172 -13.07 9.80 5.39
N ALA A 173 -13.49 8.57 5.74
CA ALA A 173 -14.05 8.26 7.05
C ALA A 173 -13.05 8.50 8.19
N THR A 174 -11.77 8.21 7.96
CA THR A 174 -10.69 8.45 8.94
C THR A 174 -10.51 9.95 9.19
N HIS A 175 -10.46 10.77 8.14
CA HIS A 175 -10.24 12.21 8.23
C HIS A 175 -11.47 13.00 8.69
N ALA A 176 -12.67 12.48 8.44
CA ALA A 176 -13.91 13.15 8.82
C ALA A 176 -14.17 13.11 10.32
N TRP A 177 -13.71 12.06 11.00
CA TRP A 177 -13.92 11.94 12.44
C TRP A 177 -12.96 12.85 13.22
N LYS A 178 -13.52 13.71 14.06
CA LYS A 178 -12.77 14.61 14.94
C LYS A 178 -13.47 14.71 16.28
N LYS A 179 -12.71 14.71 17.38
CA LYS A 179 -13.23 14.97 18.73
C LYS A 179 -12.57 16.19 19.32
N HIS A 180 -13.36 17.26 19.47
CA HIS A 180 -12.92 18.47 20.12
C HIS A 180 -13.02 18.33 21.65
N ILE A 181 -11.93 18.58 22.36
CA ILE A 181 -11.83 18.52 23.82
C ILE A 181 -11.46 19.90 24.35
N GLN A 182 -12.23 20.40 25.34
CA GLN A 182 -11.98 21.66 26.06
C GLN A 182 -11.55 21.40 27.49
N ASP A 183 -11.93 20.27 28.07
CA ASP A 183 -11.57 19.88 29.43
C ASP A 183 -10.26 19.08 29.40
N GLU A 184 -9.19 19.72 29.89
CA GLU A 184 -7.86 19.12 29.97
C GLU A 184 -7.81 17.83 30.78
N THR A 185 -8.70 17.65 31.74
CA THR A 185 -8.72 16.48 32.63
C THR A 185 -9.00 15.19 31.85
N LEU A 186 -9.70 15.27 30.71
CA LEU A 186 -9.94 14.12 29.81
C LEU A 186 -8.68 13.62 29.12
N LEU A 187 -7.62 14.45 29.08
CA LEU A 187 -6.34 14.12 28.46
C LEU A 187 -5.31 13.58 29.45
N ALA A 188 -5.73 13.25 30.68
CA ALA A 188 -4.84 12.67 31.68
C ALA A 188 -4.14 11.42 31.14
N GLY A 189 -2.84 11.29 31.41
CA GLY A 189 -1.98 10.20 30.94
C GLY A 189 -1.43 10.36 29.52
N ILE A 190 -2.07 11.16 28.65
CA ILE A 190 -1.62 11.34 27.25
C ILE A 190 -0.32 12.16 27.22
N PRO A 191 0.71 11.70 26.47
CA PRO A 191 2.00 12.37 26.35
C PRO A 191 1.89 13.80 25.85
N GLU A 192 2.76 14.68 26.34
CA GLU A 192 2.78 16.10 25.95
C GLU A 192 2.98 16.30 24.44
N THR A 193 3.76 15.45 23.79
CA THR A 193 3.94 15.49 22.34
C THR A 193 2.63 15.30 21.58
N THR A 194 1.78 14.36 22.02
CA THR A 194 0.45 14.12 21.43
C THR A 194 -0.51 15.25 21.78
N ARG A 195 -0.48 15.77 23.01
CA ARG A 195 -1.29 16.91 23.42
C ARG A 195 -0.97 18.17 22.61
N THR A 196 0.33 18.43 22.39
CA THR A 196 0.79 19.54 21.53
C THR A 196 0.28 19.39 20.09
N LEU A 197 0.39 18.19 19.51
CA LEU A 197 -0.15 17.91 18.16
C LEU A 197 -1.66 18.15 18.11
N ALA A 198 -2.40 17.61 19.07
CA ALA A 198 -3.85 17.79 19.14
C ALA A 198 -4.25 19.28 19.32
N LYS A 199 -3.46 20.06 20.05
CA LYS A 199 -3.64 21.51 20.18
C LYS A 199 -3.42 22.24 18.86
N THR A 200 -2.32 21.94 18.17
CA THR A 200 -2.05 22.51 16.82
C THR A 200 -3.17 22.16 15.84
N THR A 201 -3.70 20.93 15.88
CA THR A 201 -4.82 20.51 15.04
C THR A 201 -6.08 21.34 15.34
N ALA A 202 -6.38 21.61 16.63
CA ALA A 202 -7.51 22.49 17.00
C ALA A 202 -7.30 23.92 16.51
N GLU A 203 -6.09 24.47 16.67
CA GLU A 203 -5.73 25.82 16.20
C GLU A 203 -5.87 25.97 14.66
N THR A 204 -5.55 24.92 13.89
CA THR A 204 -5.76 24.90 12.44
C THR A 204 -7.24 25.01 12.07
N ASP A 205 -8.12 24.45 12.88
CA ASP A 205 -9.58 24.58 12.73
C ASP A 205 -10.14 25.86 13.42
N ASN A 206 -9.28 26.79 13.87
CA ASN A 206 -9.62 28.00 14.62
C ASN A 206 -10.38 27.73 15.94
N LEU A 207 -10.08 26.61 16.61
CA LEU A 207 -10.68 26.22 17.88
C LEU A 207 -9.64 26.28 19.01
N SER A 208 -10.12 26.63 20.23
CA SER A 208 -9.33 26.51 21.47
C SER A 208 -9.44 25.08 22.01
N GLY A 209 -8.45 24.64 22.79
CA GLY A 209 -8.42 23.28 23.35
C GLY A 209 -7.65 22.29 22.46
N TRP A 210 -8.15 21.08 22.35
CA TRP A 210 -7.47 19.98 21.65
C TRP A 210 -8.41 19.28 20.68
N MET A 211 -7.89 18.89 19.50
CA MET A 211 -8.62 18.13 18.51
C MET A 211 -7.96 16.76 18.34
N LEU A 212 -8.67 15.70 18.74
CA LEU A 212 -8.25 14.33 18.52
C LEU A 212 -8.78 13.84 17.18
N THR A 213 -7.98 13.03 16.48
CA THR A 213 -8.27 12.46 15.16
C THR A 213 -8.11 10.94 15.17
N LEU A 214 -8.56 10.26 14.11
CA LEU A 214 -8.31 8.83 13.91
C LEU A 214 -7.00 8.55 13.16
N ASP A 215 -6.15 9.56 12.96
CA ASP A 215 -4.80 9.33 12.45
C ASP A 215 -4.05 8.36 13.38
N PHE A 216 -3.38 7.37 12.80
CA PHE A 216 -2.82 6.28 13.56
C PHE A 216 -1.91 6.71 14.74
N PRO A 217 -1.04 7.74 14.60
CA PRO A 217 -0.23 8.20 15.73
C PRO A 217 -1.07 8.75 16.90
N CYS A 218 -2.14 9.48 16.60
CA CYS A 218 -3.07 10.00 17.62
C CYS A 218 -3.85 8.85 18.27
N TYR A 219 -4.45 7.98 17.47
CA TYR A 219 -5.16 6.79 17.93
C TYR A 219 -4.29 5.92 18.85
N LEU A 220 -3.08 5.56 18.39
CA LEU A 220 -2.18 4.69 19.17
C LEU A 220 -1.78 5.33 20.51
N ALA A 221 -1.47 6.63 20.52
CA ALA A 221 -1.12 7.33 21.75
C ALA A 221 -2.26 7.33 22.76
N ILE A 222 -3.51 7.50 22.30
CA ILE A 222 -4.69 7.47 23.19
C ILE A 222 -4.92 6.06 23.72
N MET A 223 -4.86 5.03 22.86
CA MET A 223 -5.00 3.63 23.28
C MET A 223 -3.94 3.21 24.29
N THR A 224 -2.74 3.78 24.21
CA THR A 224 -1.60 3.38 25.04
C THR A 224 -1.57 4.16 26.36
N TYR A 225 -1.96 5.44 26.36
CA TYR A 225 -1.63 6.32 27.48
C TYR A 225 -2.83 7.00 28.15
N ALA A 226 -3.99 7.16 27.47
CA ALA A 226 -5.11 7.89 28.06
C ALA A 226 -5.67 7.17 29.28
N ASP A 227 -5.66 7.84 30.43
CA ASP A 227 -6.20 7.28 31.68
C ASP A 227 -7.72 7.13 31.65
N ASN A 228 -8.43 7.92 30.83
CA ASN A 228 -9.88 7.90 30.71
C ASN A 228 -10.37 6.71 29.86
N PRO A 229 -11.03 5.68 30.45
CA PRO A 229 -11.48 4.50 29.71
C PRO A 229 -12.62 4.79 28.72
N ALA A 230 -13.48 5.78 29.02
CA ALA A 230 -14.56 6.17 28.11
C ALA A 230 -13.99 6.82 26.83
N LEU A 231 -12.93 7.62 26.96
CA LEU A 231 -12.24 8.20 25.80
C LEU A 231 -11.58 7.10 24.94
N ARG A 232 -10.92 6.12 25.58
CA ARG A 232 -10.36 4.96 24.83
C ARG A 232 -11.45 4.19 24.09
N GLN A 233 -12.57 3.89 24.77
CA GLN A 233 -13.69 3.18 24.15
C GLN A 233 -14.25 3.93 22.95
N GLU A 234 -14.50 5.21 23.07
CA GLU A 234 -15.07 6.03 22.00
C GLU A 234 -14.16 6.04 20.76
N ILE A 235 -12.87 6.31 20.97
CA ILE A 235 -11.90 6.38 19.86
C ILE A 235 -11.64 5.01 19.26
N TYR A 236 -11.55 3.96 20.07
CA TYR A 236 -11.46 2.58 19.59
C TYR A 236 -12.65 2.22 18.70
N THR A 237 -13.85 2.51 19.17
CA THR A 237 -15.08 2.21 18.43
C THR A 237 -15.10 2.98 17.10
N ALA A 238 -14.83 4.28 17.14
CA ALA A 238 -14.77 5.11 15.93
C ALA A 238 -13.74 4.58 14.92
N PHE A 239 -12.55 4.19 15.39
CA PHE A 239 -11.49 3.64 14.54
C PHE A 239 -11.85 2.26 13.97
N ALA A 240 -12.40 1.37 14.78
CA ALA A 240 -12.74 0.00 14.39
C ALA A 240 -13.95 -0.07 13.45
N THR A 241 -14.87 0.90 13.53
CA THR A 241 -16.11 0.93 12.75
C THR A 241 -16.10 1.99 11.64
N ARG A 242 -14.97 2.59 11.33
CA ARG A 242 -14.90 3.56 10.23
C ARG A 242 -15.19 2.87 8.89
N ALA A 243 -15.88 3.58 8.01
CA ALA A 243 -16.33 3.08 6.71
C ALA A 243 -17.13 1.77 6.79
N SER A 244 -17.96 1.62 7.81
CA SER A 244 -18.87 0.48 8.00
C SER A 244 -20.32 0.93 8.19
N ASP A 245 -21.25 0.01 8.07
CA ASP A 245 -22.70 0.20 8.22
C ASP A 245 -23.14 0.49 9.66
N VAL A 246 -22.29 0.21 10.65
CA VAL A 246 -22.65 0.35 12.09
C VAL A 246 -22.28 1.73 12.66
N ASN A 247 -21.56 2.58 11.93
CA ASN A 247 -21.19 3.92 12.38
C ASN A 247 -22.03 4.99 11.66
N PRO A 248 -23.01 5.60 12.34
CA PRO A 248 -23.91 6.56 11.72
C PRO A 248 -23.19 7.84 11.23
N ASP A 249 -22.09 8.20 11.86
CA ASP A 249 -21.34 9.43 11.50
C ASP A 249 -20.54 9.26 10.22
N THR A 250 -20.25 8.01 9.82
CA THR A 250 -19.45 7.68 8.63
C THR A 250 -20.20 6.80 7.62
N ILE A 251 -21.51 6.65 7.77
CA ILE A 251 -22.36 5.80 6.92
C ILE A 251 -22.27 6.12 5.42
N GLN A 252 -22.01 7.37 5.08
CA GLN A 252 -21.84 7.80 3.69
C GLN A 252 -20.60 7.19 3.00
N TRP A 253 -19.67 6.66 3.77
CA TRP A 253 -18.48 5.95 3.29
C TRP A 253 -18.54 4.44 3.56
N ASP A 254 -19.73 3.90 3.81
CA ASP A 254 -19.91 2.47 4.07
C ASP A 254 -19.37 1.59 2.94
N ASN A 255 -18.48 0.67 3.30
CA ASN A 255 -17.84 -0.27 2.37
C ASN A 255 -18.51 -1.66 2.35
N THR A 256 -19.55 -1.91 3.11
CA THR A 256 -20.18 -3.24 3.23
C THR A 256 -20.58 -3.79 1.86
N LYS A 257 -21.31 -2.99 1.08
CA LYS A 257 -21.72 -3.39 -0.28
C LYS A 257 -20.51 -3.57 -1.23
N ILE A 258 -19.49 -2.72 -1.08
CA ILE A 258 -18.27 -2.80 -1.90
C ILE A 258 -17.53 -4.11 -1.60
N MET A 259 -17.44 -4.53 -0.33
CA MET A 259 -16.83 -5.81 0.05
C MET A 259 -17.56 -7.00 -0.58
N ASP A 260 -18.89 -7.03 -0.53
CA ASP A 260 -19.68 -8.09 -1.15
C ASP A 260 -19.45 -8.16 -2.65
N ASP A 261 -19.47 -7.02 -3.34
CA ASP A 261 -19.22 -6.94 -4.78
C ASP A 261 -17.81 -7.36 -5.16
N LEU A 262 -16.80 -6.93 -4.39
CA LEU A 262 -15.40 -7.35 -4.59
C LEU A 262 -15.24 -8.87 -4.43
N LEU A 263 -15.87 -9.47 -3.41
CA LEU A 263 -15.80 -10.91 -3.18
C LEU A 263 -16.48 -11.69 -4.29
N ALA A 264 -17.66 -11.25 -4.74
CA ALA A 264 -18.38 -11.88 -5.84
C ALA A 264 -17.60 -11.83 -7.15
N LEU A 265 -17.06 -10.65 -7.51
CA LEU A 265 -16.28 -10.45 -8.73
C LEU A 265 -14.95 -11.23 -8.69
N ARG A 266 -14.27 -11.29 -7.56
CA ARG A 266 -13.05 -12.09 -7.37
C ARG A 266 -13.34 -13.58 -7.55
N HIS A 267 -14.45 -14.06 -7.01
CA HIS A 267 -14.88 -15.45 -7.19
C HIS A 267 -15.18 -15.74 -8.67
N GLU A 268 -15.97 -14.89 -9.33
CA GLU A 268 -16.30 -15.04 -10.75
C GLU A 268 -15.03 -15.03 -11.62
N LYS A 269 -14.08 -14.11 -11.37
CA LYS A 269 -12.80 -14.07 -12.07
C LYS A 269 -12.01 -15.36 -11.95
N ALA A 270 -11.94 -15.92 -10.74
CA ALA A 270 -11.25 -17.18 -10.50
C ALA A 270 -11.92 -18.35 -11.27
N ARG A 271 -13.26 -18.43 -11.24
CA ARG A 271 -14.02 -19.44 -11.96
C ARG A 271 -13.86 -19.36 -13.48
N LEU A 272 -13.82 -18.14 -14.05
CA LEU A 272 -13.56 -17.93 -15.48
C LEU A 272 -12.19 -18.48 -15.89
N LEU A 273 -11.17 -18.35 -15.05
CA LEU A 273 -9.81 -18.81 -15.29
C LEU A 273 -9.60 -20.30 -14.94
N GLY A 274 -10.67 -21.03 -14.51
CA GLY A 274 -10.59 -22.44 -14.18
C GLY A 274 -10.16 -22.78 -12.77
N PHE A 275 -9.98 -21.80 -11.89
CA PHE A 275 -9.69 -22.00 -10.47
C PHE A 275 -10.99 -22.26 -9.66
N ASN A 276 -10.89 -23.01 -8.58
CA ASN A 276 -12.05 -23.26 -7.72
C ASN A 276 -12.48 -22.04 -6.92
N ASN A 277 -11.54 -21.19 -6.54
CA ASN A 277 -11.77 -20.00 -5.74
C ASN A 277 -10.64 -18.96 -5.97
N TYR A 278 -10.86 -17.75 -5.44
CA TYR A 278 -9.89 -16.67 -5.59
C TYR A 278 -8.58 -16.90 -4.82
N ALA A 279 -8.57 -17.68 -3.75
CA ALA A 279 -7.34 -18.00 -3.02
C ALA A 279 -6.39 -18.82 -3.91
N GLU A 280 -6.90 -19.82 -4.64
CA GLU A 280 -6.10 -20.58 -5.62
C GLU A 280 -5.55 -19.68 -6.73
N LEU A 281 -6.39 -18.82 -7.32
CA LEU A 281 -5.95 -17.85 -8.32
C LEU A 281 -4.86 -16.92 -7.77
N SER A 282 -5.05 -16.42 -6.55
CA SER A 282 -4.08 -15.53 -5.89
C SER A 282 -2.74 -16.19 -5.63
N LEU A 283 -2.70 -17.50 -5.38
CA LEU A 283 -1.47 -18.25 -5.14
C LEU A 283 -0.70 -18.58 -6.42
N ALA A 284 -1.33 -18.53 -7.59
CA ALA A 284 -0.67 -18.87 -8.86
C ALA A 284 0.62 -18.06 -9.14
N THR A 285 0.80 -16.90 -8.50
CA THR A 285 1.98 -16.04 -8.61
C THR A 285 2.80 -15.95 -7.33
N LYS A 286 2.51 -16.77 -6.31
CA LYS A 286 3.14 -16.70 -4.98
C LYS A 286 3.97 -17.95 -4.68
N MET A 287 4.61 -17.96 -3.51
CA MET A 287 5.50 -19.05 -3.10
C MET A 287 4.75 -20.27 -2.54
N ALA A 288 3.55 -20.09 -1.98
CA ALA A 288 2.74 -21.19 -1.49
C ALA A 288 1.96 -21.83 -2.66
N ASP A 289 1.95 -23.15 -2.73
CA ASP A 289 1.34 -23.90 -3.82
C ASP A 289 -0.18 -24.04 -3.69
N THR A 290 -0.68 -24.13 -2.45
CA THR A 290 -2.11 -24.36 -2.18
C THR A 290 -2.63 -23.53 -1.02
N PRO A 291 -3.94 -23.18 -1.01
CA PRO A 291 -4.56 -22.53 0.16
C PRO A 291 -4.39 -23.35 1.44
N GLN A 292 -4.43 -24.69 1.35
CA GLN A 292 -4.26 -25.57 2.50
C GLN A 292 -2.88 -25.44 3.14
N GLN A 293 -1.81 -25.32 2.33
CA GLN A 293 -0.46 -25.06 2.85
C GLN A 293 -0.39 -23.76 3.68
N VAL A 294 -1.09 -22.71 3.24
CA VAL A 294 -1.18 -21.45 3.99
C VAL A 294 -1.95 -21.62 5.29
N ILE A 295 -3.09 -22.32 5.24
CA ILE A 295 -3.92 -22.59 6.42
C ILE A 295 -3.13 -23.42 7.44
N ASP A 296 -2.52 -24.51 7.02
CA ASP A 296 -1.72 -25.38 7.90
C ASP A 296 -0.58 -24.63 8.59
N PHE A 297 0.07 -23.71 7.84
CA PHE A 297 1.12 -22.85 8.42
C PHE A 297 0.55 -21.92 9.50
N LEU A 298 -0.57 -21.26 9.23
CA LEU A 298 -1.20 -20.34 10.17
C LEU A 298 -1.77 -21.06 11.39
N GLU A 299 -2.39 -22.22 11.22
CA GLU A 299 -2.91 -23.04 12.31
C GLU A 299 -1.80 -23.57 13.21
N ASN A 300 -0.68 -24.01 12.62
CA ASN A 300 0.51 -24.43 13.37
C ASN A 300 1.07 -23.26 14.19
N LEU A 301 1.16 -22.07 13.60
CA LEU A 301 1.63 -20.89 14.30
C LEU A 301 0.68 -20.51 15.45
N ALA A 302 -0.63 -20.49 15.19
CA ALA A 302 -1.65 -20.21 16.19
C ALA A 302 -1.61 -21.24 17.34
N HIS A 303 -1.47 -22.51 17.02
CA HIS A 303 -1.37 -23.56 18.04
C HIS A 303 -0.14 -23.39 18.95
N LYS A 304 1.01 -23.10 18.35
CA LYS A 304 2.27 -22.90 19.10
C LYS A 304 2.26 -21.63 19.97
N SER A 305 1.56 -20.59 19.56
CA SER A 305 1.51 -19.31 20.29
C SER A 305 0.39 -19.22 21.32
N LYS A 306 -0.65 -20.04 21.20
CA LYS A 306 -1.90 -19.90 21.98
C LYS A 306 -1.68 -20.00 23.50
N GLU A 307 -0.88 -20.96 23.95
CA GLU A 307 -0.63 -21.18 25.39
C GLU A 307 0.10 -19.97 25.99
N GLN A 308 1.16 -19.48 25.31
CA GLN A 308 1.88 -18.29 25.76
C GLN A 308 0.98 -17.04 25.72
N ALA A 309 0.23 -16.84 24.65
CA ALA A 309 -0.70 -15.71 24.54
C ALA A 309 -1.76 -15.71 25.63
N GLN A 310 -2.26 -16.90 26.06
CA GLN A 310 -3.18 -17.01 27.17
C GLN A 310 -2.51 -16.64 28.48
N THR A 311 -1.30 -17.12 28.73
CA THR A 311 -0.51 -16.76 29.92
C THR A 311 -0.28 -15.27 30.02
N ASP A 312 0.17 -14.64 28.93
CA ASP A 312 0.41 -13.20 28.85
C ASP A 312 -0.87 -12.39 29.11
N PHE A 313 -2.00 -12.88 28.58
CA PHE A 313 -3.30 -12.22 28.80
C PHE A 313 -3.79 -12.36 30.25
N ASP A 314 -3.64 -13.53 30.85
CA ASP A 314 -4.02 -13.79 32.25
C ASP A 314 -3.17 -12.94 33.21
N GLU A 315 -1.86 -12.82 32.94
CA GLU A 315 -0.96 -11.94 33.70
C GLU A 315 -1.41 -10.46 33.59
N LEU A 316 -1.75 -10.02 32.39
CA LEU A 316 -2.25 -8.66 32.16
C LEU A 316 -3.56 -8.41 32.89
N GLN A 317 -4.49 -9.35 32.85
CA GLN A 317 -5.79 -9.25 33.53
C GLN A 317 -5.59 -9.21 35.06
N GLN A 318 -4.72 -10.06 35.59
CA GLN A 318 -4.38 -10.06 37.02
C GLN A 318 -3.76 -8.73 37.44
N PHE A 319 -2.84 -8.20 36.68
CA PHE A 319 -2.25 -6.89 36.91
C PHE A 319 -3.31 -5.77 36.96
N ALA A 320 -4.17 -5.70 35.95
CA ALA A 320 -5.23 -4.69 35.88
C ALA A 320 -6.20 -4.77 37.07
N LYS A 321 -6.53 -6.00 37.49
CA LYS A 321 -7.37 -6.23 38.66
C LYS A 321 -6.72 -5.80 39.97
N GLN A 322 -5.46 -6.15 40.19
CA GLN A 322 -4.76 -5.86 41.45
C GLN A 322 -4.41 -4.39 41.61
N GLU A 323 -3.89 -3.77 40.54
CA GLU A 323 -3.37 -2.40 40.65
C GLU A 323 -4.44 -1.33 40.33
N TYR A 324 -5.43 -1.65 39.49
CA TYR A 324 -6.40 -0.69 38.99
C TYR A 324 -7.86 -1.05 39.31
N GLN A 325 -8.11 -2.18 39.98
CA GLN A 325 -9.45 -2.67 40.33
C GLN A 325 -10.34 -2.88 39.11
N SER A 326 -9.72 -3.22 37.95
CA SER A 326 -10.39 -3.52 36.69
C SER A 326 -10.59 -5.03 36.58
N ASP A 327 -11.83 -5.49 36.75
CA ASP A 327 -12.13 -6.93 36.73
C ASP A 327 -12.14 -7.54 35.32
N ASN A 328 -12.44 -6.73 34.29
CA ASN A 328 -12.52 -7.18 32.90
C ASN A 328 -11.72 -6.23 31.99
N LEU A 329 -10.98 -6.81 31.08
CA LEU A 329 -10.27 -6.07 30.01
C LEU A 329 -11.10 -6.06 28.73
N ASN A 330 -11.39 -4.88 28.24
CA ASN A 330 -11.95 -4.69 26.90
C ASN A 330 -10.83 -4.50 25.88
N ALA A 331 -11.16 -4.60 24.60
CA ALA A 331 -10.16 -4.44 23.54
C ALA A 331 -9.41 -3.09 23.59
N TRP A 332 -10.07 -2.02 23.99
CA TRP A 332 -9.48 -0.68 24.17
C TRP A 332 -8.61 -0.51 25.43
N ASP A 333 -8.58 -1.51 26.30
CA ASP A 333 -7.82 -1.48 27.56
C ASP A 333 -6.47 -2.22 27.44
N ILE A 334 -6.33 -3.11 26.45
CA ILE A 334 -5.16 -4.00 26.30
C ILE A 334 -3.86 -3.21 26.21
N ASN A 335 -3.76 -2.25 25.26
CA ASN A 335 -2.55 -1.46 25.07
C ASN A 335 -2.23 -0.60 26.29
N TYR A 336 -3.25 -0.03 26.91
CA TYR A 336 -3.11 0.81 28.10
C TYR A 336 -2.53 0.03 29.29
N PHE A 337 -3.13 -1.10 29.65
CA PHE A 337 -2.64 -1.90 30.77
C PHE A 337 -1.31 -2.59 30.47
N SER A 338 -1.06 -2.97 29.21
CA SER A 338 0.26 -3.49 28.80
C SER A 338 1.38 -2.45 29.02
N GLU A 339 1.11 -1.17 28.71
CA GLU A 339 2.07 -0.10 28.98
C GLU A 339 2.24 0.15 30.48
N LYS A 340 1.16 0.17 31.25
CA LYS A 340 1.23 0.34 32.70
C LYS A 340 1.99 -0.80 33.39
N MET A 341 1.73 -2.04 32.98
CA MET A 341 2.45 -3.21 33.49
C MET A 341 3.94 -3.15 33.15
N ARG A 342 4.29 -2.78 31.93
CA ARG A 342 5.68 -2.60 31.51
C ARG A 342 6.39 -1.50 32.30
N GLN A 343 5.73 -0.36 32.53
CA GLN A 343 6.29 0.72 33.34
C GLN A 343 6.57 0.27 34.78
N GLN A 344 5.68 -0.52 35.37
CA GLN A 344 5.88 -1.05 36.72
C GLN A 344 6.99 -2.11 36.78
N GLN A 345 7.06 -3.01 35.81
CA GLN A 345 8.03 -4.12 35.81
C GLN A 345 9.45 -3.67 35.44
N LEU A 346 9.57 -2.72 34.51
CA LEU A 346 10.87 -2.29 33.98
C LEU A 346 11.35 -0.96 34.53
N GLU A 347 10.50 -0.26 35.29
CA GLU A 347 10.76 1.11 35.75
C GLU A 347 11.11 2.09 34.62
N LEU A 348 10.60 1.80 33.41
CA LEU A 348 10.86 2.55 32.18
C LEU A 348 9.55 2.81 31.42
N SER A 349 9.38 4.04 30.92
CA SER A 349 8.31 4.37 29.99
C SER A 349 8.84 4.49 28.54
N GLN A 350 7.99 4.20 27.56
CA GLN A 350 8.33 4.43 26.15
C GLN A 350 8.66 5.90 25.87
N GLU A 351 7.96 6.84 26.51
CA GLU A 351 8.21 8.27 26.37
C GLU A 351 9.56 8.70 26.95
N GLU A 352 10.01 8.07 28.04
CA GLU A 352 11.34 8.30 28.57
C GLU A 352 12.44 7.79 27.64
N ILE A 353 12.29 6.55 27.16
CA ILE A 353 13.21 5.93 26.19
C ILE A 353 13.31 6.75 24.91
N ARG A 354 12.23 7.32 24.43
CA ARG A 354 12.14 8.16 23.23
C ARG A 354 13.18 9.29 23.20
N ASN A 355 13.46 9.88 24.36
CA ASN A 355 14.44 10.96 24.48
C ASN A 355 15.89 10.53 24.14
N TYR A 356 16.19 9.23 24.26
CA TYR A 356 17.50 8.67 23.94
C TYR A 356 17.64 8.33 22.44
N PHE A 357 16.53 8.31 21.69
CA PHE A 357 16.47 7.96 20.28
C PHE A 357 15.93 9.11 19.39
N PRO A 358 16.51 10.34 19.46
CA PRO A 358 16.08 11.40 18.58
C PRO A 358 16.40 11.06 17.12
N ALA A 359 15.50 11.38 16.20
CA ALA A 359 15.63 11.08 14.76
C ALA A 359 16.95 11.60 14.17
N THR A 360 17.46 12.73 14.69
CA THR A 360 18.75 13.34 14.31
C THR A 360 19.97 12.45 14.62
N ARG A 361 19.85 11.49 15.51
CA ARG A 361 20.91 10.51 15.83
C ARG A 361 20.58 9.12 15.27
N VAL A 362 19.33 8.74 15.27
CA VAL A 362 18.90 7.40 14.80
C VAL A 362 19.17 7.24 13.31
N ILE A 363 18.82 8.26 12.49
CA ILE A 363 18.99 8.18 11.04
C ILE A 363 20.49 8.06 10.64
N PRO A 364 21.41 8.90 11.12
CA PRO A 364 22.84 8.71 10.87
C PRO A 364 23.38 7.40 11.45
N GLY A 365 22.83 6.95 12.60
CA GLY A 365 23.18 5.67 13.20
C GLY A 365 22.81 4.49 12.29
N LEU A 366 21.62 4.52 11.69
CA LEU A 366 21.20 3.55 10.69
C LEU A 366 22.18 3.50 9.51
N PHE A 367 22.56 4.67 8.97
CA PHE A 367 23.52 4.74 7.87
C PHE A 367 24.89 4.16 8.25
N THR A 368 25.31 4.38 9.50
CA THR A 368 26.56 3.78 10.01
C THR A 368 26.47 2.25 10.07
N VAL A 369 25.34 1.69 10.50
CA VAL A 369 25.12 0.25 10.52
C VAL A 369 25.11 -0.33 9.10
N VAL A 370 24.38 0.30 8.19
CA VAL A 370 24.33 -0.10 6.77
C VAL A 370 25.71 -0.08 6.13
N ASN A 371 26.50 0.98 6.41
CA ASN A 371 27.88 1.05 5.92
C ASN A 371 28.74 -0.09 6.45
N LYS A 372 28.67 -0.40 7.77
CA LYS A 372 29.45 -1.49 8.38
C LYS A 372 29.06 -2.87 7.86
N LEU A 373 27.78 -3.11 7.58
CA LEU A 373 27.27 -4.42 7.14
C LEU A 373 27.47 -4.65 5.63
N TYR A 374 27.26 -3.60 4.83
CA TYR A 374 27.18 -3.73 3.37
C TYR A 374 28.21 -2.90 2.61
N GLY A 375 28.97 -2.04 3.31
CA GLY A 375 29.92 -1.13 2.67
C GLY A 375 29.28 0.01 1.86
N LEU A 376 27.98 0.26 2.09
CA LEU A 376 27.24 1.30 1.38
C LEU A 376 27.40 2.65 2.07
N THR A 377 27.58 3.72 1.29
CA THR A 377 27.60 5.11 1.76
C THR A 377 26.28 5.78 1.39
N ILE A 378 25.63 6.41 2.37
CA ILE A 378 24.34 7.09 2.19
C ILE A 378 24.54 8.59 2.42
N ASN A 379 24.27 9.40 1.40
CA ASN A 379 24.44 10.85 1.42
C ASN A 379 23.10 11.56 1.25
N GLU A 380 22.81 12.54 2.10
CA GLU A 380 21.63 13.37 1.94
C GLU A 380 21.84 14.41 0.85
N ILE A 381 20.88 14.56 -0.05
CA ILE A 381 20.88 15.53 -1.14
C ILE A 381 19.85 16.62 -0.84
N SER A 382 20.27 17.87 -0.95
CA SER A 382 19.40 19.02 -0.67
C SER A 382 18.71 19.60 -1.91
N ASN A 383 19.30 19.42 -3.09
CA ASN A 383 18.78 19.95 -4.35
C ASN A 383 18.05 18.86 -5.15
N PHE A 384 16.80 18.61 -4.79
CA PHE A 384 15.91 17.68 -5.49
C PHE A 384 14.47 18.23 -5.47
N ASP A 385 13.67 17.79 -6.41
CA ASP A 385 12.24 18.13 -6.46
C ASP A 385 11.42 17.25 -5.53
N ARG A 386 10.43 17.83 -4.84
CA ARG A 386 9.68 17.14 -3.78
C ARG A 386 8.22 17.61 -3.72
N TRP A 387 7.35 16.73 -3.26
CA TRP A 387 5.91 17.02 -3.09
C TRP A 387 5.57 17.69 -1.74
N HIS A 388 6.47 17.65 -0.76
CA HIS A 388 6.29 18.28 0.56
C HIS A 388 7.63 18.72 1.14
N SER A 389 7.63 19.79 1.96
CA SER A 389 8.83 20.39 2.56
C SER A 389 9.63 19.42 3.44
N ASP A 390 8.95 18.49 4.11
CA ASP A 390 9.56 17.55 5.06
C ASP A 390 10.19 16.32 4.39
N VAL A 391 10.06 16.18 3.08
CA VAL A 391 10.67 15.08 2.33
C VAL A 391 12.18 15.24 2.30
N ARG A 392 12.88 14.18 2.66
CA ARG A 392 14.34 14.06 2.58
C ARG A 392 14.71 13.07 1.49
N PHE A 393 15.76 13.36 0.76
CA PHE A 393 16.25 12.53 -0.33
C PHE A 393 17.70 12.09 -0.06
N PHE A 394 18.00 10.83 -0.38
CA PHE A 394 19.30 10.24 -0.13
C PHE A 394 19.78 9.48 -1.37
N GLU A 395 21.09 9.62 -1.65
CA GLU A 395 21.77 8.80 -2.64
C GLU A 395 22.59 7.72 -1.93
N ILE A 396 22.56 6.52 -2.50
CA ILE A 396 23.26 5.35 -1.96
C ILE A 396 24.40 4.99 -2.92
N TYR A 397 25.60 4.93 -2.41
CA TYR A 397 26.80 4.55 -3.15
C TYR A 397 27.40 3.25 -2.61
N ASP A 398 27.91 2.41 -3.48
CA ASP A 398 28.69 1.23 -3.10
C ASP A 398 30.16 1.57 -2.78
N GLN A 399 30.96 0.52 -2.50
CA GLN A 399 32.39 0.65 -2.20
C GLN A 399 33.21 1.16 -3.39
N GLU A 400 32.70 1.01 -4.61
CA GLU A 400 33.34 1.50 -5.84
C GLU A 400 32.86 2.91 -6.20
N ASN A 401 32.08 3.55 -5.32
CA ASN A 401 31.47 4.87 -5.49
C ASN A 401 30.50 4.92 -6.68
N VAL A 402 29.84 3.81 -6.97
CA VAL A 402 28.77 3.72 -7.98
C VAL A 402 27.45 3.97 -7.30
N LEU A 403 26.64 4.88 -7.87
CA LEU A 403 25.26 5.15 -7.44
C LEU A 403 24.41 3.90 -7.68
N ARG A 404 23.65 3.50 -6.64
CA ARG A 404 22.81 2.31 -6.64
C ARG A 404 21.33 2.64 -6.49
#